data_cfacf912163c5d86cd53dfa2edbb13be
#
_entry.id   cfacf912163c5d86cd53dfa2edbb13be
#
_cell.length_a   1.000
_cell.length_b   1.000
_cell.length_c   1.000
_cell.angle_alpha   90.00
_cell.angle_beta   90.00
_cell.angle_gamma   90.00
#
_symmetry.space_group_name_H-M   'P 1'
#
loop_
_entity.id
_entity.type
_entity.pdbx_description
1 polymer ?
#
loop_
_entity_poly.entity_id
_entity_poly.type
_entity_poly.pdbx_seq_one_letter_code
_entity_poly.pdbx_strand_id
1 'polypeptide(L)'
;RELHTGRYNFLHRSWGPLEPFDDSMPQRLKDSGIHTHLVSDHYHYWEDGGATYHQRYTTWDCVRGQEGDNWQPLVGFSDGPSPTRNVCGEPEDNWVMQDFANRTVMQDSSRQPQCRTFQKGLDFLAQNHDKDNWFLQIETFDPHEPFFCQPEYQQLFPDSYDGPFCDWPDYRPVNEEDSPEFITHLRHQYASVLKLCDENLGKVLDAMDHYNLWKDTMLIVNTDHGFLLSEHGQWATARFTER
;
A
#
# COMPACT_ATOMS: atom_id res chain seq x y z
N ARG A 1 -13.81 2.11 -1.99
CA ARG A 1 -15.21 2.17 -2.44
C ARG A 1 -15.44 3.32 -3.40
N GLU A 2 -14.92 4.52 -3.11
CA GLU A 2 -15.11 5.70 -3.97
C GLU A 2 -14.62 5.47 -5.40
N LEU A 3 -13.44 4.88 -5.57
CA LEU A 3 -12.89 4.50 -6.88
C LEU A 3 -13.83 3.57 -7.65
N HIS A 4 -14.45 2.61 -6.97
CA HIS A 4 -15.38 1.66 -7.61
C HIS A 4 -16.72 2.30 -8.02
N THR A 5 -17.26 3.18 -7.15
CA THR A 5 -18.65 3.64 -7.27
C THR A 5 -18.79 5.06 -7.81
N GLY A 6 -17.73 5.85 -7.80
CA GLY A 6 -17.76 7.28 -8.08
C GLY A 6 -18.56 8.09 -7.05
N ARG A 7 -18.78 7.55 -5.84
CA ARG A 7 -19.57 8.19 -4.78
C ARG A 7 -18.74 8.41 -3.54
N TYR A 8 -18.84 9.57 -2.93
CA TYR A 8 -18.16 9.88 -1.68
C TYR A 8 -18.66 8.98 -0.55
N ASN A 9 -17.76 8.28 0.11
CA ASN A 9 -18.08 7.33 1.18
C ASN A 9 -18.83 7.99 2.34
N PHE A 10 -18.42 9.18 2.77
CA PHE A 10 -19.03 9.87 3.89
C PHE A 10 -20.50 10.26 3.70
N LEU A 11 -21.01 10.25 2.46
CA LEU A 11 -22.42 10.50 2.15
C LEU A 11 -23.31 9.27 2.32
N HIS A 12 -22.70 8.07 2.35
CA HIS A 12 -23.45 6.80 2.42
C HIS A 12 -23.01 5.94 3.59
N ARG A 13 -21.73 5.67 3.65
CA ARG A 13 -21.09 4.77 4.58
C ARG A 13 -19.60 5.11 4.58
N SER A 14 -18.97 5.00 5.72
CA SER A 14 -17.52 5.12 5.77
C SER A 14 -16.86 3.87 5.15
N TRP A 15 -16.01 3.22 5.84
CA TRP A 15 -15.37 1.99 5.42
C TRP A 15 -16.34 0.80 5.41
N GLY A 16 -16.20 -0.13 4.46
CA GLY A 16 -17.05 -1.32 4.41
C GLY A 16 -17.22 -1.91 3.02
N PRO A 17 -18.02 -2.97 2.87
CA PRO A 17 -18.22 -3.68 1.62
C PRO A 17 -18.91 -2.83 0.55
N LEU A 18 -18.81 -3.27 -0.70
CA LEU A 18 -19.75 -2.87 -1.74
C LEU A 18 -21.12 -3.51 -1.45
N GLU A 19 -22.15 -2.71 -1.51
CA GLU A 19 -23.53 -3.19 -1.34
C GLU A 19 -24.06 -3.79 -2.64
N PRO A 20 -25.11 -4.64 -2.60
CA PRO A 20 -25.68 -5.22 -3.81
C PRO A 20 -26.22 -4.21 -4.83
N PHE A 21 -26.54 -3.00 -4.38
CA PHE A 21 -27.04 -1.90 -5.22
C PHE A 21 -25.94 -0.93 -5.68
N ASP A 22 -24.70 -1.14 -5.28
CA ASP A 22 -23.59 -0.30 -5.72
C ASP A 22 -23.16 -0.68 -7.14
N ASP A 23 -23.15 0.29 -8.01
CA ASP A 23 -22.48 0.17 -9.31
C ASP A 23 -20.95 0.17 -9.08
N SER A 24 -20.28 -0.82 -9.62
CA SER A 24 -18.83 -0.95 -9.55
C SER A 24 -18.22 -0.77 -10.93
N MET A 25 -17.27 0.15 -11.07
CA MET A 25 -16.58 0.41 -12.34
C MET A 25 -15.96 -0.86 -12.94
N PRO A 26 -15.17 -1.69 -12.21
CA PRO A 26 -14.64 -2.93 -12.78
C PRO A 26 -15.74 -3.91 -13.23
N GLN A 27 -16.84 -4.02 -12.49
CA GLN A 27 -17.97 -4.85 -12.88
C GLN A 27 -18.63 -4.34 -14.16
N ARG A 28 -18.83 -3.02 -14.28
CA ARG A 28 -19.39 -2.41 -15.48
C ARG A 28 -18.53 -2.62 -16.71
N LEU A 29 -17.22 -2.51 -16.58
CA LEU A 29 -16.27 -2.82 -17.65
C LEU A 29 -16.36 -4.29 -18.05
N LYS A 30 -16.36 -5.21 -17.08
CA LYS A 30 -16.51 -6.65 -17.30
C LYS A 30 -17.82 -6.99 -18.03
N ASP A 31 -18.95 -6.41 -17.61
CA ASP A 31 -20.26 -6.62 -18.23
C ASP A 31 -20.33 -6.07 -19.67
N SER A 32 -19.42 -5.13 -19.99
CA SER A 32 -19.27 -4.56 -21.34
C SER A 32 -18.27 -5.33 -22.22
N GLY A 33 -17.78 -6.48 -21.76
CA GLY A 33 -16.85 -7.31 -22.51
C GLY A 33 -15.39 -6.92 -22.39
N ILE A 34 -15.02 -6.05 -21.43
CA ILE A 34 -13.65 -5.69 -21.15
C ILE A 34 -13.11 -6.65 -20.09
N HIS A 35 -11.97 -7.28 -20.34
CA HIS A 35 -11.30 -8.11 -19.35
C HIS A 35 -10.70 -7.24 -18.25
N THR A 36 -11.16 -7.37 -17.03
CA THR A 36 -10.65 -6.61 -15.89
C THR A 36 -9.76 -7.47 -15.01
N HIS A 37 -8.55 -6.99 -14.69
CA HIS A 37 -7.61 -7.67 -13.82
C HIS A 37 -7.16 -6.76 -12.68
N LEU A 38 -7.23 -7.27 -11.45
CA LEU A 38 -6.71 -6.62 -10.25
C LEU A 38 -5.47 -7.36 -9.77
N VAL A 39 -4.41 -6.63 -9.51
CA VAL A 39 -3.30 -7.11 -8.66
C VAL A 39 -3.21 -6.18 -7.47
N SER A 40 -3.28 -6.73 -6.26
CA SER A 40 -3.29 -5.93 -5.03
C SER A 40 -2.53 -6.62 -3.90
N ASP A 41 -1.85 -5.84 -3.07
CA ASP A 41 -1.33 -6.29 -1.78
C ASP A 41 -2.17 -5.79 -0.60
N HIS A 42 -3.33 -5.20 -0.88
CA HIS A 42 -4.28 -4.70 0.11
C HIS A 42 -5.03 -5.86 0.78
N TYR A 43 -4.47 -6.43 1.86
CA TYR A 43 -5.00 -7.62 2.52
C TYR A 43 -6.37 -7.41 3.18
N HIS A 44 -6.79 -6.17 3.47
CA HIS A 44 -8.11 -5.84 4.00
C HIS A 44 -9.27 -6.29 3.11
N TYR A 45 -9.02 -6.59 1.83
CA TYR A 45 -10.04 -7.24 0.99
C TYR A 45 -10.42 -8.65 1.45
N TRP A 46 -9.68 -9.25 2.36
CA TRP A 46 -9.90 -10.58 2.91
C TRP A 46 -10.46 -10.56 4.32
N GLU A 47 -10.61 -9.38 4.91
CA GLU A 47 -11.24 -9.18 6.19
C GLU A 47 -12.76 -9.12 6.07
N ASP A 48 -13.46 -9.30 7.19
CA ASP A 48 -14.91 -9.17 7.27
C ASP A 48 -15.36 -7.78 6.80
N GLY A 49 -16.19 -7.76 5.76
CA GLY A 49 -16.67 -6.53 5.14
C GLY A 49 -15.82 -6.05 3.95
N GLY A 50 -14.63 -6.58 3.69
CA GLY A 50 -13.77 -6.24 2.55
C GLY A 50 -14.01 -7.11 1.31
N ALA A 51 -14.45 -8.34 1.47
CA ALA A 51 -14.48 -9.39 0.45
C ALA A 51 -15.45 -9.18 -0.74
N THR A 52 -15.80 -7.97 -1.08
CA THR A 52 -16.75 -7.65 -2.17
C THR A 52 -16.11 -6.92 -3.34
N TYR A 53 -14.86 -6.47 -3.21
CA TYR A 53 -14.18 -5.64 -4.20
C TYR A 53 -13.52 -6.45 -5.31
N HIS A 54 -12.62 -7.37 -4.97
CA HIS A 54 -11.84 -8.16 -5.93
C HIS A 54 -12.72 -9.05 -6.81
N GLN A 55 -13.87 -9.51 -6.33
CA GLN A 55 -14.83 -10.33 -7.08
C GLN A 55 -15.51 -9.58 -8.24
N ARG A 56 -15.40 -8.26 -8.28
CA ARG A 56 -15.92 -7.41 -9.36
C ARG A 56 -15.07 -7.47 -10.63
N TYR A 57 -13.83 -7.93 -10.51
CA TYR A 57 -12.93 -8.12 -11.64
C TYR A 57 -13.15 -9.47 -12.32
N THR A 58 -12.70 -9.60 -13.56
CA THR A 58 -12.71 -10.88 -14.28
C THR A 58 -11.72 -11.85 -13.67
N THR A 59 -10.51 -11.35 -13.39
CA THR A 59 -9.44 -12.08 -12.71
C THR A 59 -8.77 -11.18 -11.69
N TRP A 60 -8.14 -11.76 -10.69
CA TRP A 60 -7.45 -11.02 -9.65
C TRP A 60 -6.35 -11.85 -9.00
N ASP A 61 -5.37 -11.17 -8.44
CA ASP A 61 -4.27 -11.75 -7.69
C ASP A 61 -4.05 -10.93 -6.41
N CYS A 62 -3.82 -11.61 -5.30
CA CYS A 62 -3.53 -10.99 -4.01
C CYS A 62 -2.11 -11.34 -3.56
N VAL A 63 -1.33 -10.33 -3.28
CA VAL A 63 0.02 -10.46 -2.72
C VAL A 63 -0.06 -10.25 -1.21
N ARG A 64 0.43 -11.23 -0.45
CA ARG A 64 0.37 -11.25 1.01
C ARG A 64 1.61 -10.58 1.62
N GLY A 65 1.43 -10.00 2.81
CA GLY A 65 2.52 -9.59 3.70
C GLY A 65 2.57 -8.12 4.10
N GLN A 66 1.64 -7.28 3.61
CA GLN A 66 1.58 -5.87 4.02
C GLN A 66 1.10 -5.72 5.46
N GLU A 67 1.60 -4.73 6.16
CA GLU A 67 1.27 -4.44 7.57
C GLU A 67 1.32 -5.70 8.44
N GLY A 68 0.38 -5.82 9.35
CA GLY A 68 0.18 -6.99 10.20
C GLY A 68 -0.62 -8.12 9.55
N ASP A 69 -0.63 -8.24 8.23
CA ASP A 69 -1.31 -9.34 7.52
C ASP A 69 -1.00 -10.70 8.18
N ASN A 70 -2.01 -11.46 8.55
CA ASN A 70 -1.89 -12.79 9.17
C ASN A 70 -1.32 -13.84 8.19
N TRP A 71 -0.08 -13.63 7.75
CA TRP A 71 0.53 -14.38 6.66
C TRP A 71 1.55 -15.43 7.12
N GLN A 72 2.61 -15.01 7.85
CA GLN A 72 3.67 -15.94 8.27
C GLN A 72 3.27 -16.68 9.56
N PRO A 73 3.19 -18.03 9.53
CA PRO A 73 2.75 -18.83 10.67
C PRO A 73 3.89 -19.12 11.66
N LEU A 74 4.50 -18.10 12.23
CA LEU A 74 5.61 -18.23 13.18
C LEU A 74 5.07 -18.27 14.62
N VAL A 75 4.83 -19.47 15.13
CA VAL A 75 4.30 -19.68 16.49
C VAL A 75 5.30 -19.22 17.55
N GLY A 76 4.86 -18.31 18.43
CA GLY A 76 5.68 -17.76 19.51
C GLY A 76 6.79 -16.81 19.04
N PHE A 77 6.64 -16.20 17.87
CA PHE A 77 7.57 -15.21 17.35
C PHE A 77 7.69 -14.01 18.32
N SER A 78 8.91 -13.62 18.65
CA SER A 78 9.23 -12.53 19.60
C SER A 78 10.40 -11.66 19.17
N ASP A 79 10.92 -11.85 17.95
CA ASP A 79 12.12 -11.16 17.46
C ASP A 79 11.80 -9.79 16.83
N GLY A 80 10.97 -9.00 17.52
CA GLY A 80 10.74 -7.62 17.18
C GLY A 80 11.79 -6.67 17.78
N PRO A 81 11.92 -5.45 17.25
CA PRO A 81 12.82 -4.46 17.83
C PRO A 81 12.37 -4.05 19.25
N SER A 82 13.33 -3.81 20.13
CA SER A 82 13.07 -3.35 21.49
C SER A 82 14.19 -2.39 21.94
N PRO A 83 13.86 -1.21 22.49
CA PRO A 83 12.52 -0.67 22.68
C PRO A 83 11.92 -0.13 21.36
N THR A 84 10.61 -0.25 21.19
CA THR A 84 9.85 0.44 20.15
C THR A 84 9.24 1.71 20.70
N ARG A 85 9.06 2.72 19.83
CA ARG A 85 8.35 3.95 20.16
C ARG A 85 7.10 4.07 19.29
N ASN A 86 5.96 4.31 19.93
CA ASN A 86 4.72 4.71 19.28
C ASN A 86 4.36 3.84 18.05
N VAL A 87 4.35 2.54 18.23
CA VAL A 87 3.83 1.66 17.21
C VAL A 87 2.31 1.71 17.29
N CYS A 88 1.65 1.89 16.16
CA CYS A 88 0.20 1.89 16.08
C CYS A 88 -0.35 0.56 16.63
N GLY A 89 -1.16 0.62 17.68
CA GLY A 89 -1.70 -0.53 18.39
C GLY A 89 -1.02 -0.80 19.74
N GLU A 90 -1.76 -1.45 20.63
CA GLU A 90 -1.22 -1.90 21.92
C GLU A 90 -0.20 -3.03 21.66
N PRO A 91 0.86 -3.12 22.49
CA PRO A 91 1.85 -4.21 22.39
C PRO A 91 1.23 -5.62 22.53
N GLU A 92 0.02 -5.69 23.06
CA GLU A 92 -0.77 -6.91 23.24
C GLU A 92 -1.49 -7.31 21.94
N ASP A 93 -1.72 -6.37 21.03
CA ASP A 93 -2.23 -6.66 19.71
C ASP A 93 -1.12 -7.35 18.91
N ASN A 94 -1.32 -8.63 18.64
CA ASN A 94 -0.39 -9.51 17.94
C ASN A 94 -0.03 -9.00 16.51
N TRP A 95 -0.59 -7.89 16.10
CA TRP A 95 -0.51 -7.30 14.77
C TRP A 95 0.87 -6.77 14.41
N VAL A 96 1.50 -6.00 15.32
CA VAL A 96 2.86 -5.50 15.13
C VAL A 96 3.86 -6.65 15.06
N MET A 97 3.73 -7.64 15.97
CA MET A 97 4.59 -8.81 15.95
C MET A 97 4.37 -9.67 14.71
N GLN A 98 3.14 -9.70 14.18
CA GLN A 98 2.84 -10.37 12.91
C GLN A 98 3.53 -9.65 11.74
N ASP A 99 3.58 -8.33 11.73
CA ASP A 99 4.33 -7.58 10.72
C ASP A 99 5.83 -7.94 10.75
N PHE A 100 6.46 -7.95 11.93
CA PHE A 100 7.86 -8.39 12.05
C PHE A 100 8.05 -9.85 11.62
N ALA A 101 7.10 -10.72 11.91
CA ALA A 101 7.13 -12.10 11.41
C ALA A 101 7.09 -12.14 9.87
N ASN A 102 6.26 -11.30 9.26
CA ASN A 102 6.18 -11.18 7.80
C ASN A 102 7.50 -10.68 7.18
N ARG A 103 8.18 -9.72 7.83
CA ARG A 103 9.47 -9.19 7.35
C ARG A 103 10.58 -10.24 7.29
N THR A 104 10.50 -11.32 8.05
CA THR A 104 11.52 -12.39 8.03
C THR A 104 11.71 -13.03 6.66
N VAL A 105 10.70 -12.97 5.80
CA VAL A 105 10.75 -13.49 4.43
C VAL A 105 10.95 -12.42 3.37
N MET A 106 11.04 -11.14 3.77
CA MET A 106 11.27 -10.00 2.90
C MET A 106 12.73 -9.55 2.92
N GLN A 107 13.66 -10.48 2.69
CA GLN A 107 15.10 -10.24 2.83
C GLN A 107 15.71 -9.36 1.74
N ASP A 108 15.02 -9.21 0.63
CA ASP A 108 15.39 -8.34 -0.48
C ASP A 108 14.15 -7.66 -1.07
N SER A 109 14.35 -6.58 -1.82
CA SER A 109 13.26 -5.77 -2.37
C SER A 109 12.30 -6.56 -3.28
N SER A 110 12.80 -7.58 -3.99
CA SER A 110 11.97 -8.40 -4.89
C SER A 110 10.92 -9.23 -4.12
N ARG A 111 11.08 -9.38 -2.81
CA ARG A 111 10.17 -10.12 -1.93
C ARG A 111 9.19 -9.22 -1.20
N GLN A 112 9.36 -7.91 -1.27
CA GLN A 112 8.37 -6.99 -0.71
C GLN A 112 7.03 -7.11 -1.45
N PRO A 113 5.91 -7.01 -0.73
CA PRO A 113 4.57 -7.10 -1.32
C PRO A 113 4.39 -6.15 -2.49
N GLN A 114 4.77 -4.88 -2.35
CA GLN A 114 4.71 -3.89 -3.41
C GLN A 114 5.45 -4.34 -4.69
N CYS A 115 6.73 -4.76 -4.56
CA CYS A 115 7.52 -5.18 -5.72
C CYS A 115 6.90 -6.39 -6.42
N ARG A 116 6.34 -7.33 -5.66
CA ARG A 116 5.65 -8.50 -6.21
C ARG A 116 4.34 -8.14 -6.88
N THR A 117 3.62 -7.16 -6.35
CA THR A 117 2.38 -6.62 -6.93
C THR A 117 2.67 -5.95 -8.27
N PHE A 118 3.66 -5.07 -8.33
CA PHE A 118 4.10 -4.48 -9.59
C PHE A 118 4.59 -5.53 -10.59
N GLN A 119 5.37 -6.53 -10.15
CA GLN A 119 5.84 -7.59 -11.05
C GLN A 119 4.68 -8.36 -11.69
N LYS A 120 3.65 -8.72 -10.92
CA LYS A 120 2.45 -9.37 -11.45
C LYS A 120 1.68 -8.49 -12.45
N GLY A 121 1.62 -7.19 -12.19
CA GLY A 121 1.07 -6.24 -13.17
C GLY A 121 1.88 -6.17 -14.45
N LEU A 122 3.20 -6.17 -14.37
CA LEU A 122 4.11 -6.24 -15.51
C LEU A 122 3.97 -7.57 -16.27
N ASP A 123 3.78 -8.68 -15.57
CA ASP A 123 3.53 -9.99 -16.18
C ASP A 123 2.20 -9.97 -16.98
N PHE A 124 1.17 -9.31 -16.46
CA PHE A 124 -0.08 -9.09 -17.20
C PHE A 124 0.16 -8.28 -18.47
N LEU A 125 0.89 -7.17 -18.40
CA LEU A 125 1.24 -6.36 -19.57
C LEU A 125 2.02 -7.17 -20.61
N ALA A 126 3.03 -7.93 -20.17
CA ALA A 126 3.83 -8.79 -21.05
C ALA A 126 2.98 -9.83 -21.80
N GLN A 127 1.95 -10.36 -21.16
CA GLN A 127 1.07 -11.39 -21.73
C GLN A 127 -0.03 -10.82 -22.62
N ASN A 128 -0.42 -9.54 -22.43
CA ASN A 128 -1.63 -8.98 -23.03
C ASN A 128 -1.41 -7.68 -23.82
N HIS A 129 -0.18 -7.21 -23.98
CA HIS A 129 0.13 -5.94 -24.67
C HIS A 129 -0.36 -5.89 -26.12
N ASP A 130 -0.55 -7.04 -26.77
CA ASP A 130 -1.04 -7.19 -28.14
C ASP A 130 -2.56 -7.44 -28.23
N LYS A 131 -3.27 -7.37 -27.09
CA LYS A 131 -4.72 -7.58 -27.00
C LYS A 131 -5.44 -6.26 -26.75
N ASP A 132 -6.68 -6.21 -27.18
CA ASP A 132 -7.60 -5.10 -26.93
C ASP A 132 -8.56 -5.40 -25.77
N ASN A 133 -9.22 -4.35 -25.30
CA ASN A 133 -10.31 -4.44 -24.33
C ASN A 133 -9.91 -5.07 -22.98
N TRP A 134 -8.85 -4.58 -22.38
CA TRP A 134 -8.49 -4.92 -21.02
C TRP A 134 -8.39 -3.68 -20.11
N PHE A 135 -8.59 -3.91 -18.83
CA PHE A 135 -8.37 -2.96 -17.74
C PHE A 135 -7.51 -3.64 -16.69
N LEU A 136 -6.37 -3.07 -16.39
CA LEU A 136 -5.46 -3.51 -15.34
C LEU A 136 -5.46 -2.50 -14.20
N GLN A 137 -5.67 -2.96 -12.98
CA GLN A 137 -5.40 -2.19 -11.77
C GLN A 137 -4.25 -2.83 -11.01
N ILE A 138 -3.17 -2.08 -10.82
CA ILE A 138 -2.07 -2.41 -9.91
C ILE A 138 -2.29 -1.53 -8.68
N GLU A 139 -2.58 -2.13 -7.56
CA GLU A 139 -2.90 -1.46 -6.31
C GLU A 139 -1.89 -1.88 -5.26
N THR A 140 -1.13 -0.91 -4.76
CA THR A 140 -0.13 -1.13 -3.72
C THR A 140 -0.49 -0.34 -2.47
N PHE A 141 -0.26 -0.96 -1.32
CA PHE A 141 -0.49 -0.36 -0.02
C PHE A 141 0.54 0.74 0.26
N ASP A 142 1.81 0.47 -0.06
CA ASP A 142 2.88 1.46 0.06
C ASP A 142 2.60 2.72 -0.78
N PRO A 143 2.97 3.91 -0.27
CA PRO A 143 3.87 4.20 0.85
C PRO A 143 3.15 4.37 2.21
N HIS A 144 2.06 3.65 2.48
CA HIS A 144 1.42 3.59 3.79
C HIS A 144 2.40 3.06 4.85
N GLU A 145 2.17 3.35 6.12
CA GLU A 145 2.95 2.74 7.21
C GLU A 145 2.60 1.24 7.35
N PRO A 146 3.49 0.41 7.87
CA PRO A 146 4.83 0.72 8.39
C PRO A 146 5.82 1.09 7.28
N PHE A 147 6.67 2.09 7.53
CA PHE A 147 7.64 2.58 6.53
C PHE A 147 8.84 1.64 6.42
N PHE A 148 8.58 0.41 6.05
CA PHE A 148 9.58 -0.63 5.93
C PHE A 148 10.05 -0.80 4.48
N CYS A 149 11.35 -0.70 4.28
CA CYS A 149 12.02 -1.10 3.05
C CYS A 149 13.44 -1.58 3.33
N GLN A 150 14.11 -2.15 2.33
CA GLN A 150 15.46 -2.67 2.49
C GLN A 150 16.48 -1.56 2.71
N PRO A 151 17.64 -1.89 3.35
CA PRO A 151 18.67 -0.92 3.72
C PRO A 151 19.19 -0.08 2.55
N GLU A 152 19.21 -0.59 1.33
CA GLU A 152 19.64 0.16 0.15
C GLU A 152 18.81 1.40 -0.12
N TYR A 153 17.51 1.38 0.22
CA TYR A 153 16.63 2.55 0.10
C TYR A 153 16.78 3.49 1.30
N GLN A 154 16.90 2.94 2.50
CA GLN A 154 17.10 3.73 3.72
C GLN A 154 18.41 4.52 3.67
N GLN A 155 19.47 3.95 3.12
CA GLN A 155 20.77 4.60 2.96
C GLN A 155 20.76 5.82 2.02
N LEU A 156 19.74 5.96 1.17
CA LEU A 156 19.58 7.14 0.32
C LEU A 156 19.16 8.38 1.12
N PHE A 157 18.57 8.18 2.30
CA PHE A 157 18.06 9.24 3.18
C PHE A 157 18.63 9.08 4.60
N PRO A 158 19.94 9.29 4.78
CA PRO A 158 20.59 9.11 6.09
C PRO A 158 20.11 10.19 7.07
N ASP A 159 19.99 9.82 8.35
CA ASP A 159 19.69 10.72 9.44
C ASP A 159 20.58 10.43 10.68
N SER A 160 20.40 11.21 11.73
CA SER A 160 21.18 11.11 12.95
C SER A 160 20.36 10.62 14.15
N TYR A 161 19.16 10.10 13.91
CA TYR A 161 18.31 9.61 14.98
C TYR A 161 18.87 8.31 15.56
N ASP A 162 19.05 8.29 16.87
CA ASP A 162 19.57 7.16 17.67
C ASP A 162 18.61 6.71 18.78
N GLY A 163 17.35 7.16 18.70
CA GLY A 163 16.29 6.83 19.65
C GLY A 163 15.66 5.45 19.41
N PRO A 164 14.59 5.15 20.16
CA PRO A 164 13.85 3.90 19.99
C PRO A 164 13.33 3.71 18.57
N PHE A 165 13.32 2.46 18.09
CA PHE A 165 12.83 2.13 16.77
C PHE A 165 11.38 2.61 16.56
N CYS A 166 11.11 3.23 15.42
CA CYS A 166 9.79 3.62 14.99
C CYS A 166 9.76 3.72 13.44
N ASP A 167 8.91 2.93 12.81
CA ASP A 167 8.57 3.03 11.40
C ASP A 167 7.04 3.04 11.17
N TRP A 168 6.29 3.05 12.28
CA TRP A 168 4.84 3.03 12.29
C TRP A 168 4.30 4.02 13.32
N PRO A 169 4.22 5.32 12.98
CA PRO A 169 3.82 6.36 13.93
C PRO A 169 2.34 6.26 14.30
N ASP A 170 2.04 6.54 15.58
CA ASP A 170 0.67 6.64 16.07
C ASP A 170 -0.13 7.77 15.40
N TYR A 171 -1.43 7.56 15.28
CA TYR A 171 -2.38 8.55 14.77
C TYR A 171 -2.72 9.57 15.87
N ARG A 172 -1.88 10.56 16.06
CA ARG A 172 -1.97 11.54 17.13
C ARG A 172 -1.42 12.92 16.75
N PRO A 173 -1.72 13.97 17.53
CA PRO A 173 -0.98 15.22 17.42
C PRO A 173 0.51 15.05 17.74
N VAL A 174 1.33 15.87 17.10
CA VAL A 174 2.74 16.05 17.48
C VAL A 174 2.82 16.52 18.92
N ASN A 175 3.73 16.01 19.71
CA ASN A 175 3.92 16.36 21.11
C ASN A 175 5.39 16.70 21.42
N GLU A 176 5.68 17.02 22.68
CA GLU A 176 7.02 17.45 23.15
C GLU A 176 8.09 16.36 23.02
N GLU A 177 7.70 15.11 22.92
CA GLU A 177 8.62 13.97 22.75
C GLU A 177 9.08 13.81 21.30
N ASP A 178 8.40 14.46 20.34
CA ASP A 178 8.73 14.37 18.92
C ASP A 178 9.85 15.37 18.59
N SER A 179 11.09 14.98 18.85
CA SER A 179 12.23 15.82 18.53
C SER A 179 12.36 16.09 17.02
N PRO A 180 13.04 17.16 16.61
CA PRO A 180 13.32 17.41 15.19
C PRO A 180 14.04 16.24 14.50
N GLU A 181 14.90 15.53 15.22
CA GLU A 181 15.62 14.36 14.73
C GLU A 181 14.65 13.19 14.49
N PHE A 182 13.71 12.94 15.40
CA PHE A 182 12.67 11.93 15.24
C PHE A 182 11.75 12.23 14.04
N ILE A 183 11.30 13.49 13.91
CA ILE A 183 10.48 13.92 12.77
C ILE A 183 11.24 13.71 11.45
N THR A 184 12.52 14.07 11.42
CA THR A 184 13.37 13.87 10.24
C THR A 184 13.51 12.39 9.92
N HIS A 185 13.74 11.56 10.94
CA HIS A 185 13.85 10.11 10.79
C HIS A 185 12.60 9.51 10.12
N LEU A 186 11.41 9.78 10.63
CA LEU A 186 10.16 9.27 10.04
C LEU A 186 9.93 9.76 8.60
N ARG A 187 10.28 11.02 8.31
CA ARG A 187 10.25 11.55 6.94
C ARG A 187 11.20 10.81 6.01
N HIS A 188 12.38 10.45 6.49
CA HIS A 188 13.37 9.69 5.73
C HIS A 188 12.93 8.23 5.51
N GLN A 189 12.31 7.61 6.50
CA GLN A 189 11.70 6.28 6.35
C GLN A 189 10.61 6.29 5.27
N TYR A 190 9.67 7.24 5.36
CA TYR A 190 8.65 7.43 4.32
C TYR A 190 9.24 7.68 2.93
N ALA A 191 10.24 8.57 2.83
CA ALA A 191 10.91 8.88 1.57
C ALA A 191 11.59 7.64 0.96
N SER A 192 12.11 6.74 1.80
CA SER A 192 12.72 5.48 1.38
C SER A 192 11.70 4.54 0.73
N VAL A 193 10.51 4.41 1.35
CA VAL A 193 9.41 3.61 0.77
C VAL A 193 8.87 4.27 -0.50
N LEU A 194 8.71 5.60 -0.51
CA LEU A 194 8.28 6.35 -1.69
C LEU A 194 9.27 6.19 -2.86
N LYS A 195 10.58 6.12 -2.59
CA LYS A 195 11.60 5.85 -3.61
C LYS A 195 11.41 4.46 -4.24
N LEU A 196 11.05 3.46 -3.45
CA LEU A 196 10.72 2.13 -3.96
C LEU A 196 9.45 2.15 -4.83
N CYS A 197 8.42 2.95 -4.43
CA CYS A 197 7.22 3.16 -5.25
C CYS A 197 7.58 3.78 -6.61
N ASP A 198 8.42 4.82 -6.61
CA ASP A 198 8.89 5.51 -7.81
C ASP A 198 9.61 4.57 -8.78
N GLU A 199 10.49 3.72 -8.27
CA GLU A 199 11.20 2.74 -9.10
C GLU A 199 10.27 1.69 -9.72
N ASN A 200 9.28 1.24 -8.97
CA ASN A 200 8.30 0.28 -9.48
C ASN A 200 7.36 0.92 -10.52
N LEU A 201 6.94 2.16 -10.31
CA LEU A 201 6.21 2.92 -11.33
C LEU A 201 7.07 3.13 -12.58
N GLY A 202 8.35 3.41 -12.42
CA GLY A 202 9.31 3.51 -13.53
C GLY A 202 9.29 2.26 -14.42
N LYS A 203 9.26 1.05 -13.83
CA LYS A 203 9.16 -0.21 -14.59
C LYS A 203 7.87 -0.31 -15.41
N VAL A 204 6.76 0.25 -14.91
CA VAL A 204 5.50 0.30 -15.67
C VAL A 204 5.63 1.26 -16.85
N LEU A 205 6.24 2.44 -16.65
CA LEU A 205 6.50 3.38 -17.73
C LEU A 205 7.41 2.77 -18.80
N ASP A 206 8.47 2.07 -18.40
CA ASP A 206 9.35 1.34 -19.32
C ASP A 206 8.59 0.27 -20.12
N ALA A 207 7.66 -0.44 -19.50
CA ALA A 207 6.80 -1.41 -20.18
C ALA A 207 5.83 -0.73 -21.16
N MET A 208 5.26 0.42 -20.80
CA MET A 208 4.42 1.22 -21.70
C MET A 208 5.18 1.65 -22.96
N ASP A 209 6.45 2.07 -22.80
CA ASP A 209 7.33 2.42 -23.90
C ASP A 209 7.72 1.17 -24.73
N HIS A 210 8.15 0.10 -24.05
CA HIS A 210 8.64 -1.11 -24.69
C HIS A 210 7.57 -1.77 -25.58
N TYR A 211 6.34 -1.84 -25.10
CA TYR A 211 5.21 -2.43 -25.83
C TYR A 211 4.46 -1.42 -26.70
N ASN A 212 4.91 -0.15 -26.77
CA ASN A 212 4.26 0.92 -27.53
C ASN A 212 2.77 1.10 -27.18
N LEU A 213 2.47 1.04 -25.87
CA LEU A 213 1.09 1.11 -25.39
C LEU A 213 0.50 2.53 -25.39
N TRP A 214 1.33 3.57 -25.41
CA TRP A 214 0.88 4.97 -25.40
C TRP A 214 -0.03 5.36 -26.56
N LYS A 215 -0.03 4.59 -27.64
CA LYS A 215 -0.87 4.86 -28.83
C LYS A 215 -2.37 4.62 -28.59
N ASP A 216 -2.74 3.70 -27.65
CA ASP A 216 -4.10 3.21 -27.47
C ASP A 216 -4.43 2.83 -26.02
N THR A 217 -3.51 3.02 -25.09
CA THR A 217 -3.69 2.72 -23.67
C THR A 217 -3.52 3.98 -22.84
N MET A 218 -4.43 4.20 -21.89
CA MET A 218 -4.36 5.29 -20.92
C MET A 218 -3.79 4.75 -19.61
N LEU A 219 -2.73 5.37 -19.09
CA LEU A 219 -2.23 5.16 -17.73
C LEU A 219 -2.82 6.22 -16.80
N ILE A 220 -3.41 5.78 -15.69
CA ILE A 220 -3.89 6.63 -14.60
C ILE A 220 -3.06 6.29 -13.36
N VAL A 221 -2.41 7.28 -12.77
CA VAL A 221 -1.71 7.16 -11.48
C VAL A 221 -2.46 8.02 -10.47
N ASN A 222 -2.87 7.41 -9.38
CA ASN A 222 -3.63 8.09 -8.33
C ASN A 222 -3.27 7.56 -6.94
N THR A 223 -3.66 8.30 -5.92
CA THR A 223 -3.69 7.87 -4.52
C THR A 223 -5.07 8.18 -3.93
N ASP A 224 -5.45 7.50 -2.87
CA ASP A 224 -6.70 7.74 -2.16
C ASP A 224 -6.58 8.94 -1.21
N HIS A 225 -5.43 9.11 -0.52
CA HIS A 225 -5.11 10.24 0.35
C HIS A 225 -3.60 10.38 0.52
N GLY A 226 -3.17 11.42 1.24
CA GLY A 226 -1.80 11.61 1.68
C GLY A 226 -1.58 11.14 3.12
N PHE A 227 -0.34 11.31 3.60
CA PHE A 227 0.08 11.00 4.96
C PHE A 227 0.76 12.23 5.58
N LEU A 228 0.41 12.57 6.82
CA LEU A 228 1.01 13.68 7.56
C LEU A 228 2.22 13.18 8.35
N LEU A 229 3.34 13.82 8.12
CA LEU A 229 4.61 13.55 8.78
C LEU A 229 5.04 14.78 9.59
N SER A 230 4.21 15.15 10.55
CA SER A 230 4.25 16.35 11.39
C SER A 230 3.68 17.63 10.77
N GLU A 231 3.25 17.64 9.52
CA GLU A 231 2.54 18.76 8.94
C GLU A 231 1.28 19.07 9.76
N HIS A 232 0.96 20.35 9.91
CA HIS A 232 -0.16 20.82 10.75
C HIS A 232 -0.13 20.30 12.20
N GLY A 233 1.04 19.90 12.70
CA GLY A 233 1.16 19.36 14.05
C GLY A 233 0.49 17.98 14.22
N GLN A 234 0.41 17.16 13.16
CA GLN A 234 -0.27 15.88 13.17
C GLN A 234 0.60 14.77 12.56
N TRP A 235 0.36 13.55 13.00
CA TRP A 235 0.87 12.31 12.41
C TRP A 235 -0.25 11.54 11.70
N ALA A 236 0.11 10.79 10.68
CA ALA A 236 -0.75 9.84 9.97
C ALA A 236 -1.88 10.51 9.15
N THR A 237 -3.06 9.92 9.11
CA THR A 237 -4.19 10.44 8.35
C THR A 237 -5.10 11.26 9.24
N ALA A 238 -4.87 12.58 9.31
CA ALA A 238 -5.81 13.48 9.97
C ALA A 238 -6.97 13.82 9.04
N ARG A 239 -8.19 13.55 9.51
CA ARG A 239 -9.40 13.84 8.74
C ARG A 239 -9.60 15.36 8.60
N PHE A 240 -9.97 15.80 7.39
CA PHE A 240 -10.30 17.20 7.09
C PHE A 240 -9.16 18.22 7.26
N THR A 241 -7.92 17.83 7.02
CA THR A 241 -6.82 18.79 6.89
C THR A 241 -6.79 19.35 5.47
N GLU A 242 -6.75 20.66 5.34
CA GLU A 242 -6.44 21.34 4.09
C GLU A 242 -4.93 21.21 3.81
N ARG A 243 -4.58 21.04 2.56
CA ARG A 243 -3.19 21.00 2.10
C ARG A 243 -2.67 22.40 1.80
#